data_00041742e196ff7ae27f8afebe42c4f4
#
_entry.id   00041742e196ff7ae27f8afebe42c4f4
#
_cell.length_a   1.000
_cell.length_b   1.000
_cell.length_c   1.000
_cell.angle_alpha   90.00
_cell.angle_beta   90.00
_cell.angle_gamma   90.00
#
_symmetry.space_group_name_H-M   'P 1'
#
loop_
_entity.id
_entity.type
_entity.pdbx_description
1 polymer ?
#
loop_
_entity_poly.entity_id
_entity_poly.type
_entity_poly.pdbx_seq_one_letter_code
_entity_poly.pdbx_strand_id
1 'polypeptide(L)'
;MAEYKNILFQKQRKGVLLTLNRPKALNAINAGMLDELDHALVEAETDPEIRAVVITGAGGAFSAGEDISGDDPQTAWPYGIPEGTSLNATYNKFRDADRKDILGRQLYRWQYPKPIIGAVSGWCLGAGSWLALTCHITIAADDAVFGQPEVRHGANTDFVWVALAGFKNALRYSLTGDHVDSQEALRIGLVNQVVPKDRLIETCFQFVERIAHVPPETVKINLHISTLGLEMMGLRKAWTLNAELAAMARLTKREEFNKRLEEAKKKGGLEAFLRERDAPFQPEPFGPRARTKP
;
A
#
# COMPACT_ATOMS: atom_id res chain seq x y z
N MET A 1 14.68 -21.92 6.94
CA MET A 1 13.76 -20.77 6.80
C MET A 1 14.48 -19.56 7.31
N ALA A 2 14.44 -18.46 6.55
CA ALA A 2 14.98 -17.20 7.02
C ALA A 2 14.19 -16.72 8.26
N GLU A 3 14.87 -16.14 9.22
CA GLU A 3 14.24 -15.54 10.39
C GLU A 3 13.89 -14.08 10.03
N TYR A 4 12.59 -13.79 9.91
CA TYR A 4 12.09 -12.45 9.60
C TYR A 4 11.72 -11.71 10.89
N LYS A 5 11.96 -10.40 10.90
CA LYS A 5 11.74 -9.53 12.05
C LYS A 5 10.42 -8.75 11.95
N ASN A 6 10.07 -8.34 10.73
CA ASN A 6 8.93 -7.48 10.45
C ASN A 6 7.77 -8.21 9.76
N ILE A 7 7.96 -9.45 9.35
CA ILE A 7 6.92 -10.28 8.75
C ILE A 7 6.93 -11.69 9.37
N LEU A 8 5.82 -12.43 9.18
CA LEU A 8 5.77 -13.87 9.45
C LEU A 8 5.56 -14.61 8.13
N PHE A 9 6.24 -15.75 7.96
CA PHE A 9 6.15 -16.61 6.80
C PHE A 9 5.60 -17.98 7.21
N GLN A 10 4.39 -18.34 6.79
CA GLN A 10 3.71 -19.56 7.22
C GLN A 10 3.17 -20.32 6.01
N LYS A 11 3.80 -21.46 5.67
CA LYS A 11 3.30 -22.35 4.61
C LYS A 11 2.07 -23.10 5.09
N GLN A 12 1.02 -23.12 4.29
CA GLN A 12 -0.19 -23.90 4.53
C GLN A 12 -1.03 -24.07 3.26
N ARG A 13 -1.76 -25.15 3.15
CA ARG A 13 -2.82 -25.39 2.15
C ARG A 13 -2.39 -25.03 0.69
N LYS A 14 -1.20 -25.48 0.27
CA LYS A 14 -0.62 -25.16 -1.06
C LYS A 14 -0.32 -23.67 -1.29
N GLY A 15 -0.27 -22.86 -0.25
CA GLY A 15 0.08 -21.45 -0.30
C GLY A 15 1.02 -21.06 0.84
N VAL A 16 1.31 -19.78 0.89
CA VAL A 16 2.01 -19.16 2.01
C VAL A 16 1.22 -17.96 2.50
N LEU A 17 1.11 -17.81 3.81
CA LEU A 17 0.61 -16.61 4.46
C LEU A 17 1.81 -15.75 4.89
N LEU A 18 1.94 -14.57 4.29
CA LEU A 18 2.86 -13.53 4.70
C LEU A 18 2.09 -12.53 5.55
N THR A 19 2.47 -12.40 6.82
CA THR A 19 1.79 -11.48 7.74
C THR A 19 2.72 -10.33 8.07
N LEU A 20 2.33 -9.09 7.73
CA LEU A 20 3.01 -7.89 8.18
C LEU A 20 2.94 -7.83 9.70
N ASN A 21 4.07 -7.79 10.41
CA ASN A 21 4.15 -8.05 11.85
C ASN A 21 4.82 -6.92 12.64
N ARG A 22 4.31 -5.71 12.48
CA ARG A 22 4.62 -4.54 13.33
C ARG A 22 3.32 -3.97 13.93
N PRO A 23 2.51 -4.78 14.68
CA PRO A 23 1.16 -4.38 15.09
C PRO A 23 1.13 -3.15 15.99
N LYS A 24 2.18 -2.89 16.79
CA LYS A 24 2.30 -1.69 17.62
C LYS A 24 2.40 -0.40 16.81
N ALA A 25 2.88 -0.49 15.57
CA ALA A 25 2.93 0.61 14.60
C ALA A 25 1.85 0.48 13.52
N LEU A 26 0.76 -0.27 13.77
CA LEU A 26 -0.29 -0.57 12.79
C LEU A 26 0.29 -1.09 11.45
N ASN A 27 1.35 -1.89 11.52
CA ASN A 27 2.07 -2.43 10.37
C ASN A 27 2.59 -1.36 9.40
N ALA A 28 3.00 -0.20 9.92
CA ALA A 28 3.66 0.84 9.13
C ALA A 28 4.89 0.26 8.41
N ILE A 29 5.00 0.56 7.12
CA ILE A 29 5.98 0.00 6.20
C ILE A 29 7.29 0.77 6.32
N ASN A 30 8.34 0.08 6.74
CA ASN A 30 9.72 0.57 6.74
C ASN A 30 10.57 -0.22 5.74
N ALA A 31 11.80 0.23 5.48
CA ALA A 31 12.71 -0.41 4.55
C ALA A 31 12.97 -1.90 4.89
N GLY A 32 13.14 -2.22 6.18
CA GLY A 32 13.35 -3.60 6.62
C GLY A 32 12.17 -4.53 6.30
N MET A 33 10.93 -4.05 6.47
CA MET A 33 9.74 -4.83 6.09
C MET A 33 9.68 -5.06 4.58
N LEU A 34 10.03 -4.06 3.77
CA LEU A 34 10.04 -4.21 2.31
C LEU A 34 11.11 -5.20 1.84
N ASP A 35 12.32 -5.13 2.41
CA ASP A 35 13.40 -6.05 2.06
C ASP A 35 13.05 -7.51 2.48
N GLU A 36 12.44 -7.70 3.65
CA GLU A 36 11.96 -9.01 4.09
C GLU A 36 10.82 -9.55 3.21
N LEU A 37 9.90 -8.67 2.77
CA LEU A 37 8.81 -9.04 1.86
C LEU A 37 9.35 -9.48 0.50
N ASP A 38 10.31 -8.73 -0.06
CA ASP A 38 10.97 -9.08 -1.33
C ASP A 38 11.65 -10.45 -1.21
N HIS A 39 12.39 -10.70 -0.11
CA HIS A 39 13.05 -11.98 0.13
C HIS A 39 12.03 -13.13 0.27
N ALA A 40 10.95 -12.91 1.03
CA ALA A 40 9.89 -13.90 1.23
C ALA A 40 9.15 -14.24 -0.08
N LEU A 41 8.96 -13.26 -0.95
CA LEU A 41 8.37 -13.49 -2.28
C LEU A 41 9.31 -14.33 -3.16
N VAL A 42 10.62 -14.09 -3.14
CA VAL A 42 11.60 -14.91 -3.88
C VAL A 42 11.62 -16.35 -3.32
N GLU A 43 11.56 -16.54 -1.99
CA GLU A 43 11.45 -17.87 -1.38
C GLU A 43 10.16 -18.58 -1.83
N ALA A 44 9.02 -17.88 -1.81
CA ALA A 44 7.74 -18.42 -2.25
C ALA A 44 7.70 -18.71 -3.77
N GLU A 45 8.39 -17.92 -4.59
CA GLU A 45 8.47 -18.12 -6.04
C GLU A 45 9.17 -19.43 -6.40
N THR A 46 10.30 -19.69 -5.73
CA THR A 46 11.15 -20.88 -6.01
C THR A 46 10.61 -22.18 -5.45
N ASP A 47 9.67 -22.14 -4.50
CA ASP A 47 9.08 -23.32 -3.89
C ASP A 47 7.93 -23.90 -4.75
N PRO A 48 8.08 -25.11 -5.35
CA PRO A 48 7.05 -25.68 -6.22
C PRO A 48 5.75 -26.08 -5.49
N GLU A 49 5.79 -26.24 -4.17
CA GLU A 49 4.61 -26.54 -3.36
C GLU A 49 3.73 -25.32 -3.10
N ILE A 50 4.27 -24.11 -3.25
CA ILE A 50 3.52 -22.87 -3.08
C ILE A 50 2.87 -22.49 -4.41
N ARG A 51 1.54 -22.45 -4.45
CA ARG A 51 0.74 -22.16 -5.64
C ARG A 51 0.23 -20.71 -5.66
N ALA A 52 0.14 -20.06 -4.52
CA ALA A 52 -0.22 -18.67 -4.36
C ALA A 52 0.30 -18.11 -3.03
N VAL A 53 0.38 -16.79 -2.95
CA VAL A 53 0.79 -16.04 -1.75
C VAL A 53 -0.42 -15.29 -1.21
N VAL A 54 -0.63 -15.31 0.10
CA VAL A 54 -1.61 -14.47 0.79
C VAL A 54 -0.84 -13.46 1.64
N ILE A 55 -1.13 -12.16 1.51
CA ILE A 55 -0.52 -11.09 2.32
C ILE A 55 -1.59 -10.50 3.22
N THR A 56 -1.32 -10.39 4.52
CA THR A 56 -2.20 -9.79 5.52
C THR A 56 -1.43 -8.99 6.56
N GLY A 57 -2.13 -8.32 7.48
CA GLY A 57 -1.53 -7.60 8.60
C GLY A 57 -1.90 -8.19 9.96
N ALA A 58 -0.98 -8.22 10.91
CA ALA A 58 -1.23 -8.59 12.29
C ALA A 58 -1.94 -7.46 13.07
N GLY A 59 -2.68 -7.78 14.13
CA GLY A 59 -3.15 -6.82 15.12
C GLY A 59 -4.32 -5.92 14.68
N GLY A 60 -5.06 -6.30 13.63
CA GLY A 60 -6.30 -5.60 13.26
C GLY A 60 -6.13 -4.41 12.30
N ALA A 61 -4.96 -4.26 11.69
CA ALA A 61 -4.72 -3.37 10.55
C ALA A 61 -3.94 -4.13 9.48
N PHE A 62 -4.26 -3.89 8.22
CA PHE A 62 -3.39 -4.35 7.13
C PHE A 62 -2.07 -3.57 7.20
N SER A 63 -2.12 -2.26 6.99
CA SER A 63 -1.01 -1.34 7.18
C SER A 63 -1.48 0.11 7.21
N ALA A 64 -0.91 0.92 8.10
CA ALA A 64 -1.15 2.38 8.16
C ALA A 64 -0.39 3.17 7.09
N GLY A 65 0.36 2.50 6.21
CA GLY A 65 1.17 3.14 5.18
C GLY A 65 2.64 3.24 5.54
N GLU A 66 3.35 4.17 4.90
CA GLU A 66 4.78 4.42 5.13
C GLU A 66 5.03 4.84 6.59
N ASP A 67 6.13 4.36 7.18
CA ASP A 67 6.52 4.71 8.55
C ASP A 67 7.05 6.14 8.62
N ILE A 68 6.19 7.08 9.01
CA ILE A 68 6.52 8.50 9.15
C ILE A 68 6.89 8.92 10.58
N SER A 69 7.22 7.95 11.46
CA SER A 69 7.63 8.24 12.84
C SER A 69 8.90 9.10 12.91
N GLY A 70 9.77 8.99 11.91
CA GLY A 70 11.06 9.68 11.83
C GLY A 70 12.24 8.78 12.14
N ASP A 71 11.99 7.50 12.46
CA ASP A 71 13.04 6.51 12.72
C ASP A 71 13.68 5.97 11.45
N ASP A 72 13.01 6.14 10.29
CA ASP A 72 13.51 5.75 8.99
C ASP A 72 13.94 7.00 8.18
N PRO A 73 15.23 7.16 7.84
CA PRO A 73 15.70 8.31 7.05
C PRO A 73 15.14 8.37 5.62
N GLN A 74 14.50 7.30 5.11
CA GLN A 74 13.89 7.29 3.79
C GLN A 74 12.51 7.98 3.78
N THR A 75 11.85 8.07 4.93
CA THR A 75 10.55 8.72 5.11
C THR A 75 10.68 10.17 5.58
N ALA A 76 11.56 10.93 4.93
CA ALA A 76 11.90 12.28 5.37
C ALA A 76 10.68 13.23 5.39
N TRP A 77 10.31 13.67 6.59
CA TRP A 77 9.40 14.78 6.83
C TRP A 77 10.10 15.82 7.74
N PRO A 78 10.01 17.11 7.46
CA PRO A 78 9.25 17.79 6.39
C PRO A 78 9.93 17.69 5.02
N TYR A 79 9.12 17.75 3.96
CA TYR A 79 9.61 17.82 2.59
C TYR A 79 10.33 19.15 2.32
N GLY A 80 11.12 19.19 1.28
CA GLY A 80 11.91 20.33 0.86
C GLY A 80 13.36 19.96 0.57
N ILE A 81 14.17 20.95 0.32
CA ILE A 81 15.61 20.79 0.09
C ILE A 81 16.32 20.95 1.44
N PRO A 82 16.95 19.90 2.01
CA PRO A 82 17.68 20.03 3.26
C PRO A 82 18.81 21.08 3.15
N GLU A 83 19.08 21.77 4.25
CA GLU A 83 20.17 22.72 4.32
C GLU A 83 21.50 22.08 3.94
N GLY A 84 22.31 22.77 3.14
CA GLY A 84 23.59 22.27 2.64
C GLY A 84 23.50 21.27 1.48
N THR A 85 22.29 20.96 0.97
CA THR A 85 22.13 20.10 -0.22
C THR A 85 21.69 20.91 -1.44
N SER A 86 22.06 20.44 -2.65
CA SER A 86 21.58 21.04 -3.88
C SER A 86 20.22 20.46 -4.31
N LEU A 87 19.46 21.22 -5.09
CA LEU A 87 18.22 20.77 -5.73
C LEU A 87 18.40 19.44 -6.45
N ASN A 88 19.45 19.33 -7.28
CA ASN A 88 19.71 18.12 -8.06
C ASN A 88 20.02 16.90 -7.17
N ALA A 89 20.82 17.07 -6.11
CA ALA A 89 21.15 15.96 -5.20
C ALA A 89 19.89 15.46 -4.47
N THR A 90 19.05 16.38 -3.99
CA THR A 90 17.80 16.06 -3.29
C THR A 90 16.80 15.39 -4.24
N TYR A 91 16.62 15.94 -5.43
CA TYR A 91 15.75 15.36 -6.46
C TYR A 91 16.18 13.93 -6.82
N ASN A 92 17.45 13.74 -7.11
CA ASN A 92 17.97 12.42 -7.48
C ASN A 92 17.76 11.40 -6.36
N LYS A 93 18.01 11.78 -5.11
CA LYS A 93 17.78 10.91 -3.95
C LYS A 93 16.31 10.44 -3.87
N PHE A 94 15.36 11.35 -3.98
CA PHE A 94 13.93 11.01 -3.91
C PHE A 94 13.49 10.19 -5.12
N ARG A 95 13.88 10.62 -6.33
CA ARG A 95 13.57 9.89 -7.57
C ARG A 95 14.08 8.44 -7.53
N ASP A 96 15.30 8.24 -7.09
CA ASP A 96 15.90 6.90 -7.08
C ASP A 96 15.24 5.99 -6.02
N ALA A 97 14.82 6.56 -4.88
CA ALA A 97 14.02 5.84 -3.89
C ALA A 97 12.64 5.47 -4.47
N ASP A 98 11.91 6.44 -5.04
CA ASP A 98 10.59 6.21 -5.61
C ASP A 98 10.64 5.22 -6.80
N ARG A 99 11.69 5.27 -7.63
CA ARG A 99 11.90 4.29 -8.69
C ARG A 99 12.18 2.89 -8.15
N LYS A 100 12.96 2.77 -7.08
CA LYS A 100 13.21 1.47 -6.44
C LYS A 100 11.91 0.86 -5.93
N ASP A 101 11.06 1.65 -5.31
CA ASP A 101 9.82 1.16 -4.71
C ASP A 101 8.72 0.95 -5.75
N ILE A 102 8.49 1.90 -6.66
CA ILE A 102 7.41 1.82 -7.66
C ILE A 102 7.81 0.91 -8.83
N LEU A 103 8.94 1.18 -9.49
CA LEU A 103 9.35 0.42 -10.68
C LEU A 103 10.11 -0.87 -10.34
N GLY A 104 10.71 -0.95 -9.17
CA GLY A 104 11.31 -2.18 -8.68
C GLY A 104 10.26 -3.07 -8.00
N ARG A 105 9.96 -2.79 -6.74
CA ARG A 105 9.16 -3.65 -5.86
C ARG A 105 7.70 -3.79 -6.28
N GLN A 106 7.04 -2.67 -6.59
CA GLN A 106 5.62 -2.67 -6.93
C GLN A 106 5.38 -3.36 -8.28
N LEU A 107 6.20 -3.05 -9.29
CA LEU A 107 6.12 -3.71 -10.59
C LEU A 107 6.51 -5.19 -10.51
N TYR A 108 7.49 -5.56 -9.67
CA TYR A 108 7.83 -6.96 -9.42
C TYR A 108 6.63 -7.74 -8.85
N ARG A 109 5.94 -7.20 -7.85
CA ARG A 109 4.71 -7.81 -7.31
C ARG A 109 3.60 -7.92 -8.34
N TRP A 110 3.43 -6.87 -9.15
CA TRP A 110 2.45 -6.87 -10.26
C TRP A 110 2.71 -7.97 -11.28
N GLN A 111 3.97 -8.22 -11.62
CA GLN A 111 4.40 -9.24 -12.58
C GLN A 111 4.75 -10.59 -11.94
N TYR A 112 4.53 -10.73 -10.65
CA TYR A 112 4.91 -11.93 -9.90
C TYR A 112 4.27 -13.19 -10.52
N PRO A 113 5.05 -14.29 -10.74
CA PRO A 113 4.61 -15.43 -11.55
C PRO A 113 3.60 -16.35 -10.86
N LYS A 114 3.30 -16.11 -9.58
CA LYS A 114 2.25 -16.81 -8.83
C LYS A 114 1.22 -15.80 -8.33
N PRO A 115 -0.07 -16.15 -8.20
CA PRO A 115 -1.07 -15.23 -7.68
C PRO A 115 -0.71 -14.72 -6.28
N ILE A 116 -0.80 -13.39 -6.09
CA ILE A 116 -0.73 -12.76 -4.79
C ILE A 116 -2.15 -12.32 -4.42
N ILE A 117 -2.60 -12.68 -3.24
CA ILE A 117 -3.93 -12.36 -2.70
C ILE A 117 -3.75 -11.43 -1.49
N GLY A 118 -4.25 -10.21 -1.56
CA GLY A 118 -4.33 -9.29 -0.44
C GLY A 118 -5.51 -9.64 0.46
N ALA A 119 -5.26 -9.93 1.73
CA ALA A 119 -6.26 -10.17 2.77
C ALA A 119 -6.33 -8.95 3.69
N VAL A 120 -7.21 -8.01 3.41
CA VAL A 120 -7.23 -6.69 4.01
C VAL A 120 -8.27 -6.59 5.13
N SER A 121 -7.85 -6.23 6.34
CA SER A 121 -8.72 -5.94 7.48
C SER A 121 -8.24 -4.68 8.20
N GLY A 122 -9.16 -3.88 8.74
CA GLY A 122 -8.85 -2.61 9.39
C GLY A 122 -8.18 -1.61 8.45
N TRP A 123 -7.24 -0.82 8.97
CA TRP A 123 -6.58 0.24 8.22
C TRP A 123 -5.68 -0.29 7.09
N CYS A 124 -5.87 0.25 5.89
CA CYS A 124 -5.11 -0.02 4.68
C CYS A 124 -4.85 1.31 3.95
N LEU A 125 -3.85 2.06 4.42
CA LEU A 125 -3.65 3.47 4.06
C LEU A 125 -2.33 3.69 3.33
N GLY A 126 -2.29 4.70 2.46
CA GLY A 126 -1.08 5.13 1.75
C GLY A 126 -0.35 3.98 1.07
N ALA A 127 0.95 3.82 1.36
CA ALA A 127 1.77 2.71 0.84
C ALA A 127 1.20 1.33 1.20
N GLY A 128 0.46 1.20 2.32
CA GLY A 128 -0.28 -0.03 2.66
C GLY A 128 -1.39 -0.33 1.65
N SER A 129 -2.12 0.68 1.19
CA SER A 129 -3.12 0.51 0.14
C SER A 129 -2.47 0.17 -1.21
N TRP A 130 -1.33 0.77 -1.54
CA TRP A 130 -0.60 0.44 -2.76
C TRP A 130 -0.11 -1.01 -2.76
N LEU A 131 0.40 -1.50 -1.62
CA LEU A 131 0.77 -2.91 -1.46
C LEU A 131 -0.44 -3.84 -1.66
N ALA A 132 -1.58 -3.56 -1.01
CA ALA A 132 -2.79 -4.36 -1.14
C ALA A 132 -3.37 -4.36 -2.55
N LEU A 133 -3.38 -3.18 -3.21
CA LEU A 133 -3.98 -3.00 -4.53
C LEU A 133 -3.08 -3.46 -5.68
N THR A 134 -1.79 -3.71 -5.44
CA THR A 134 -0.90 -4.39 -6.41
C THR A 134 -0.94 -5.90 -6.30
N CYS A 135 -1.64 -6.47 -5.32
CA CYS A 135 -1.99 -7.89 -5.32
C CYS A 135 -2.94 -8.20 -6.50
N HIS A 136 -2.85 -9.42 -7.05
CA HIS A 136 -3.68 -9.83 -8.19
C HIS A 136 -5.16 -10.00 -7.84
N ILE A 137 -5.43 -10.35 -6.58
CA ILE A 137 -6.76 -10.45 -6.00
C ILE A 137 -6.73 -9.75 -4.64
N THR A 138 -7.75 -8.97 -4.32
CA THR A 138 -7.86 -8.34 -3.00
C THR A 138 -9.20 -8.68 -2.38
N ILE A 139 -9.17 -9.34 -1.23
CA ILE A 139 -10.35 -9.64 -0.40
C ILE A 139 -10.31 -8.72 0.81
N ALA A 140 -11.39 -8.00 1.05
CA ALA A 140 -11.52 -7.11 2.19
C ALA A 140 -12.41 -7.72 3.27
N ALA A 141 -12.07 -7.52 4.52
CA ALA A 141 -12.99 -7.69 5.62
C ALA A 141 -14.02 -6.54 5.65
N ASP A 142 -15.15 -6.76 6.30
CA ASP A 142 -16.20 -5.76 6.47
C ASP A 142 -15.74 -4.52 7.27
N ASP A 143 -14.69 -4.66 8.09
CA ASP A 143 -14.05 -3.56 8.83
C ASP A 143 -12.92 -2.85 8.08
N ALA A 144 -12.60 -3.26 6.85
CA ALA A 144 -11.49 -2.70 6.09
C ALA A 144 -11.75 -1.23 5.69
N VAL A 145 -10.72 -0.41 5.83
CA VAL A 145 -10.75 1.01 5.49
C VAL A 145 -9.53 1.34 4.64
N PHE A 146 -9.78 1.76 3.41
CA PHE A 146 -8.75 2.20 2.48
C PHE A 146 -8.65 3.72 2.45
N GLY A 147 -7.51 4.24 2.00
CA GLY A 147 -7.36 5.68 1.82
C GLY A 147 -5.95 6.11 1.44
N GLN A 148 -5.86 7.36 1.02
CA GLN A 148 -4.61 8.03 0.66
C GLN A 148 -4.45 9.33 1.47
N PRO A 149 -4.45 9.27 2.82
CA PRO A 149 -4.42 10.47 3.67
C PRO A 149 -3.10 11.24 3.57
N GLU A 150 -2.07 10.68 2.97
CA GLU A 150 -0.79 11.31 2.69
C GLU A 150 -0.92 12.55 1.80
N VAL A 151 -1.93 12.62 0.95
CA VAL A 151 -2.17 13.83 0.13
C VAL A 151 -2.47 15.05 0.99
N ARG A 152 -3.00 14.85 2.21
CA ARG A 152 -3.30 15.91 3.20
C ARG A 152 -2.05 16.51 3.84
N HIS A 153 -0.87 15.92 3.67
CA HIS A 153 0.40 16.50 4.10
C HIS A 153 1.38 16.73 2.94
N GLY A 154 0.89 16.63 1.70
CA GLY A 154 1.62 17.03 0.51
C GLY A 154 2.33 15.91 -0.25
N ALA A 155 2.10 14.65 0.12
CA ALA A 155 2.54 13.52 -0.69
C ALA A 155 1.60 13.30 -1.89
N ASN A 156 2.04 12.46 -2.81
CA ASN A 156 1.29 12.11 -4.02
C ASN A 156 0.45 10.86 -3.80
N THR A 157 -0.49 10.63 -4.72
CA THR A 157 -1.21 9.36 -4.89
C THR A 157 -0.38 8.36 -5.69
N ASP A 158 -0.82 7.09 -5.73
CA ASP A 158 -0.30 6.08 -6.64
C ASP A 158 -1.27 5.83 -7.81
N PHE A 159 -0.70 5.62 -9.00
CA PHE A 159 -1.47 5.38 -10.21
C PHE A 159 -2.31 4.08 -10.15
N VAL A 160 -1.99 3.13 -9.27
CA VAL A 160 -2.80 1.91 -9.08
C VAL A 160 -4.27 2.22 -8.76
N TRP A 161 -4.53 3.30 -8.03
CA TRP A 161 -5.89 3.75 -7.75
C TRP A 161 -6.64 4.13 -9.02
N VAL A 162 -5.98 4.83 -9.95
CA VAL A 162 -6.57 5.20 -11.24
C VAL A 162 -6.80 3.98 -12.10
N ALA A 163 -5.83 3.05 -12.10
CA ALA A 163 -5.90 1.82 -12.90
C ALA A 163 -7.07 0.93 -12.48
N LEU A 164 -7.39 0.85 -11.19
CA LEU A 164 -8.44 -0.03 -10.66
C LEU A 164 -9.80 0.68 -10.52
N ALA A 165 -9.84 1.85 -9.87
CA ALA A 165 -11.10 2.54 -9.58
C ALA A 165 -11.59 3.44 -10.72
N GLY A 166 -10.75 3.66 -11.74
CA GLY A 166 -11.03 4.58 -12.83
C GLY A 166 -10.86 6.06 -12.44
N PHE A 167 -10.78 6.92 -13.44
CA PHE A 167 -10.38 8.31 -13.31
C PHE A 167 -11.16 9.11 -12.25
N LYS A 168 -12.50 9.08 -12.29
CA LYS A 168 -13.33 9.92 -11.40
C LYS A 168 -13.28 9.47 -9.94
N ASN A 169 -13.38 8.15 -9.71
CA ASN A 169 -13.32 7.62 -8.34
C ASN A 169 -11.94 7.82 -7.73
N ALA A 170 -10.86 7.55 -8.49
CA ALA A 170 -9.51 7.78 -8.02
C ALA A 170 -9.27 9.24 -7.64
N LEU A 171 -9.66 10.21 -8.50
CA LEU A 171 -9.50 11.63 -8.21
C LEU A 171 -10.31 12.09 -7.00
N ARG A 172 -11.54 11.57 -6.85
CA ARG A 172 -12.37 11.89 -5.67
C ARG A 172 -11.59 11.67 -4.37
N TYR A 173 -10.87 10.56 -4.26
CA TYR A 173 -10.14 10.19 -3.04
C TYR A 173 -8.70 10.74 -3.01
N SER A 174 -8.01 10.81 -4.15
CA SER A 174 -6.65 11.32 -4.21
C SER A 174 -6.53 12.85 -4.06
N LEU A 175 -7.61 13.58 -4.27
CA LEU A 175 -7.63 15.04 -4.08
C LEU A 175 -8.06 15.47 -2.67
N THR A 176 -8.71 14.58 -1.90
CA THR A 176 -9.23 14.89 -0.57
C THR A 176 -8.55 14.08 0.54
N GLY A 177 -8.04 12.90 0.19
CA GLY A 177 -7.53 11.93 1.16
C GLY A 177 -8.64 11.28 2.00
N ASP A 178 -9.92 11.40 1.59
CA ASP A 178 -11.03 10.79 2.30
C ASP A 178 -10.90 9.26 2.33
N HIS A 179 -11.41 8.66 3.40
CA HIS A 179 -11.38 7.22 3.57
C HIS A 179 -12.49 6.53 2.77
N VAL A 180 -12.21 5.30 2.38
CA VAL A 180 -13.07 4.41 1.60
C VAL A 180 -13.37 3.19 2.46
N ASP A 181 -14.62 2.94 2.80
CA ASP A 181 -15.00 1.70 3.50
C ASP A 181 -15.01 0.50 2.54
N SER A 182 -15.11 -0.69 3.09
CA SER A 182 -15.03 -1.94 2.33
C SER A 182 -16.10 -2.04 1.23
N GLN A 183 -17.31 -1.54 1.47
CA GLN A 183 -18.41 -1.59 0.50
C GLN A 183 -18.20 -0.62 -0.65
N GLU A 184 -17.71 0.58 -0.36
CA GLU A 184 -17.34 1.53 -1.41
C GLU A 184 -16.12 1.03 -2.19
N ALA A 185 -15.11 0.42 -1.52
CA ALA A 185 -13.99 -0.20 -2.19
C ALA A 185 -14.42 -1.30 -3.18
N LEU A 186 -15.40 -2.12 -2.80
CA LEU A 186 -16.01 -3.10 -3.70
C LEU A 186 -16.74 -2.42 -4.87
N ARG A 187 -17.55 -1.40 -4.59
CA ARG A 187 -18.33 -0.68 -5.62
C ARG A 187 -17.45 -0.03 -6.69
N ILE A 188 -16.30 0.53 -6.30
CA ILE A 188 -15.39 1.22 -7.23
C ILE A 188 -14.32 0.31 -7.83
N GLY A 189 -14.31 -0.99 -7.49
CA GLY A 189 -13.42 -1.97 -8.09
C GLY A 189 -12.02 -2.06 -7.47
N LEU A 190 -11.81 -1.52 -6.27
CA LEU A 190 -10.55 -1.66 -5.54
C LEU A 190 -10.37 -3.07 -4.96
N VAL A 191 -11.46 -3.76 -4.63
CA VAL A 191 -11.43 -5.10 -4.08
C VAL A 191 -12.39 -6.03 -4.81
N ASN A 192 -12.09 -7.33 -4.80
CA ASN A 192 -12.88 -8.34 -5.49
C ASN A 192 -14.10 -8.82 -4.68
N GLN A 193 -13.96 -8.80 -3.35
CA GLN A 193 -15.00 -9.32 -2.45
C GLN A 193 -14.88 -8.70 -1.07
N VAL A 194 -16.01 -8.56 -0.37
CA VAL A 194 -16.07 -8.22 1.05
C VAL A 194 -16.66 -9.39 1.81
N VAL A 195 -16.03 -9.76 2.92
CA VAL A 195 -16.43 -10.88 3.77
C VAL A 195 -16.40 -10.47 5.25
N PRO A 196 -17.11 -11.17 6.15
CA PRO A 196 -16.92 -11.00 7.58
C PRO A 196 -15.44 -11.19 7.98
N LYS A 197 -14.95 -10.40 8.91
CA LYS A 197 -13.54 -10.39 9.33
C LYS A 197 -13.01 -11.76 9.71
N ASP A 198 -13.80 -12.53 10.44
CA ASP A 198 -13.47 -13.88 10.89
C ASP A 198 -13.37 -14.91 9.74
N ARG A 199 -13.92 -14.58 8.56
CA ARG A 199 -13.88 -15.42 7.35
C ARG A 199 -12.77 -15.02 6.38
N LEU A 200 -12.07 -13.91 6.61
CA LEU A 200 -11.14 -13.31 5.64
C LEU A 200 -10.03 -14.29 5.20
N ILE A 201 -9.26 -14.80 6.14
CA ILE A 201 -8.12 -15.69 5.82
C ILE A 201 -8.60 -17.02 5.23
N GLU A 202 -9.69 -17.57 5.76
CA GLU A 202 -10.30 -18.79 5.22
C GLU A 202 -10.73 -18.59 3.76
N THR A 203 -11.39 -17.48 3.45
CA THR A 203 -11.79 -17.16 2.06
C THR A 203 -10.57 -17.03 1.14
N CYS A 204 -9.51 -16.36 1.57
CA CYS A 204 -8.29 -16.26 0.77
C CYS A 204 -7.69 -17.64 0.48
N PHE A 205 -7.65 -18.56 1.46
CA PHE A 205 -7.14 -19.89 1.23
C PHE A 205 -8.06 -20.78 0.39
N GLN A 206 -9.36 -20.55 0.38
CA GLN A 206 -10.27 -21.17 -0.60
C GLN A 206 -9.91 -20.75 -2.04
N PHE A 207 -9.52 -19.50 -2.27
CA PHE A 207 -8.97 -19.09 -3.57
C PHE A 207 -7.65 -19.78 -3.89
N VAL A 208 -6.73 -19.90 -2.92
CA VAL A 208 -5.45 -20.64 -3.10
C VAL A 208 -5.71 -22.09 -3.53
N GLU A 209 -6.62 -22.78 -2.86
CA GLU A 209 -6.98 -24.18 -3.20
C GLU A 209 -7.59 -24.29 -4.60
N ARG A 210 -8.51 -23.39 -4.96
CA ARG A 210 -9.09 -23.37 -6.32
C ARG A 210 -8.01 -23.11 -7.37
N ILE A 211 -7.09 -22.17 -7.15
CA ILE A 211 -5.95 -21.90 -8.04
C ILE A 211 -5.02 -23.11 -8.14
N ALA A 212 -4.84 -23.83 -7.03
CA ALA A 212 -3.98 -25.04 -7.02
C ALA A 212 -4.50 -26.18 -7.91
N HIS A 213 -5.78 -26.20 -8.27
CA HIS A 213 -6.35 -27.15 -9.23
C HIS A 213 -6.10 -26.76 -10.70
N VAL A 214 -5.72 -25.50 -10.96
CA VAL A 214 -5.39 -25.05 -12.32
C VAL A 214 -3.92 -25.41 -12.62
N PRO A 215 -3.55 -25.90 -13.82
CA PRO A 215 -2.15 -26.13 -14.16
C PRO A 215 -1.30 -24.87 -13.95
N PRO A 216 -0.09 -24.98 -13.34
CA PRO A 216 0.75 -23.81 -13.03
C PRO A 216 1.07 -22.93 -14.22
N GLU A 217 1.31 -23.54 -15.39
CA GLU A 217 1.61 -22.85 -16.63
C GLU A 217 0.42 -22.00 -17.08
N THR A 218 -0.80 -22.52 -16.95
CA THR A 218 -2.03 -21.79 -17.28
C THR A 218 -2.21 -20.59 -16.36
N VAL A 219 -1.97 -20.76 -15.05
CA VAL A 219 -2.03 -19.65 -14.09
C VAL A 219 -1.02 -18.56 -14.49
N LYS A 220 0.24 -18.94 -14.75
CA LYS A 220 1.30 -18.01 -15.16
C LYS A 220 0.96 -17.28 -16.46
N ILE A 221 0.45 -18.00 -17.47
CA ILE A 221 0.04 -17.40 -18.75
C ILE A 221 -1.07 -16.37 -18.53
N ASN A 222 -2.10 -16.70 -17.77
CA ASN A 222 -3.23 -15.78 -17.52
C ASN A 222 -2.79 -14.54 -16.73
N LEU A 223 -1.89 -14.69 -15.75
CA LEU A 223 -1.27 -13.56 -15.07
C LEU A 223 -0.55 -12.66 -16.08
N HIS A 224 0.30 -13.24 -16.93
CA HIS A 224 1.09 -12.47 -17.89
C HIS A 224 0.22 -11.79 -18.94
N ILE A 225 -0.84 -12.44 -19.46
CA ILE A 225 -1.79 -11.81 -20.39
C ILE A 225 -2.37 -10.55 -19.76
N SER A 226 -2.77 -10.62 -18.49
CA SER A 226 -3.39 -9.49 -17.79
C SER A 226 -2.38 -8.41 -17.46
N THR A 227 -1.26 -8.77 -16.83
CA THR A 227 -0.28 -7.80 -16.31
C THR A 227 0.51 -7.14 -17.43
N LEU A 228 1.02 -7.90 -18.40
CA LEU A 228 1.73 -7.36 -19.55
C LEU A 228 0.78 -6.62 -20.52
N GLY A 229 -0.47 -7.08 -20.62
CA GLY A 229 -1.50 -6.37 -21.38
C GLY A 229 -1.70 -4.94 -20.88
N LEU A 230 -1.84 -4.76 -19.58
CA LEU A 230 -1.95 -3.43 -18.96
C LEU A 230 -0.65 -2.61 -19.09
N GLU A 231 0.53 -3.25 -19.07
CA GLU A 231 1.78 -2.55 -19.36
C GLU A 231 1.82 -2.02 -20.81
N MET A 232 1.38 -2.81 -21.79
CA MET A 232 1.27 -2.37 -23.17
C MET A 232 0.28 -1.20 -23.33
N MET A 233 -0.77 -1.15 -22.50
CA MET A 233 -1.70 -0.04 -22.43
C MET A 233 -1.13 1.20 -21.71
N GLY A 234 0.10 1.13 -21.20
CA GLY A 234 0.82 2.29 -20.64
C GLY A 234 1.02 2.29 -19.13
N LEU A 235 0.64 1.24 -18.39
CA LEU A 235 0.76 1.17 -16.93
C LEU A 235 2.19 1.46 -16.45
N ARG A 236 3.21 0.82 -17.03
CA ARG A 236 4.63 1.08 -16.67
C ARG A 236 5.03 2.54 -16.89
N LYS A 237 4.59 3.15 -18.01
CA LYS A 237 4.86 4.56 -18.30
C LYS A 237 4.20 5.48 -17.27
N ALA A 238 2.97 5.18 -16.88
CA ALA A 238 2.25 5.92 -15.86
C ALA A 238 2.96 5.82 -14.50
N TRP A 239 3.41 4.64 -14.09
CA TRP A 239 4.21 4.48 -12.86
C TRP A 239 5.58 5.15 -12.95
N THR A 240 6.24 5.16 -14.12
CA THR A 240 7.48 5.92 -14.31
C THR A 240 7.25 7.41 -14.06
N LEU A 241 6.19 7.97 -14.65
CA LEU A 241 5.81 9.37 -14.44
C LEU A 241 5.42 9.62 -12.97
N ASN A 242 4.71 8.67 -12.34
CA ASN A 242 4.33 8.77 -10.93
C ASN A 242 5.58 8.93 -10.04
N ALA A 243 6.62 8.12 -10.24
CA ALA A 243 7.87 8.22 -9.47
C ALA A 243 8.57 9.58 -9.67
N GLU A 244 8.61 10.10 -10.90
CA GLU A 244 9.20 11.42 -11.18
C GLU A 244 8.41 12.56 -10.50
N LEU A 245 7.08 12.52 -10.59
CA LEU A 245 6.21 13.54 -9.98
C LEU A 245 6.22 13.44 -8.45
N ALA A 246 6.34 12.24 -7.88
CA ALA A 246 6.51 12.03 -6.45
C ALA A 246 7.78 12.71 -5.93
N ALA A 247 8.92 12.51 -6.61
CA ALA A 247 10.17 13.18 -6.27
C ALA A 247 10.04 14.70 -6.34
N MET A 248 9.35 15.24 -7.36
CA MET A 248 9.10 16.68 -7.46
C MET A 248 8.21 17.20 -6.33
N ALA A 249 7.16 16.47 -5.95
CA ALA A 249 6.29 16.87 -4.84
C ALA A 249 7.05 16.98 -3.51
N ARG A 250 8.01 16.08 -3.27
CA ARG A 250 8.86 16.09 -2.06
C ARG A 250 9.82 17.29 -1.99
N LEU A 251 10.16 17.90 -3.13
CA LEU A 251 11.00 19.13 -3.16
C LEU A 251 10.24 20.37 -2.71
N THR A 252 8.92 20.35 -2.73
CA THR A 252 8.09 21.51 -2.40
C THR A 252 7.99 21.69 -0.90
N LYS A 253 8.60 22.75 -0.38
CA LYS A 253 8.44 23.18 1.02
C LYS A 253 7.33 24.22 1.09
N ARG A 254 6.28 23.93 1.86
CA ARG A 254 5.14 24.83 2.11
C ARG A 254 5.29 25.36 3.53
N GLU A 255 5.98 26.50 3.69
CA GLU A 255 6.47 26.96 4.99
C GLU A 255 5.40 27.03 6.08
N GLU A 256 4.29 27.72 5.85
CA GLU A 256 3.23 27.84 6.85
C GLU A 256 2.55 26.52 7.17
N PHE A 257 2.26 25.73 6.13
CA PHE A 257 1.64 24.43 6.28
C PHE A 257 2.54 23.43 7.00
N ASN A 258 3.82 23.35 6.60
CA ASN A 258 4.79 22.48 7.22
C ASN A 258 5.04 22.89 8.68
N LYS A 259 5.17 24.19 8.96
CA LYS A 259 5.37 24.72 10.32
C LYS A 259 4.26 24.28 11.26
N ARG A 260 3.00 24.39 10.84
CA ARG A 260 1.84 23.96 11.63
C ARG A 260 1.92 22.47 12.01
N LEU A 261 2.22 21.60 11.04
CA LEU A 261 2.33 20.15 11.28
C LEU A 261 3.57 19.78 12.10
N GLU A 262 4.70 20.45 11.87
CA GLU A 262 5.92 20.27 12.66
C GLU A 262 5.72 20.66 14.13
N GLU A 263 5.06 21.79 14.38
CA GLU A 263 4.74 22.24 15.73
C GLU A 263 3.80 21.26 16.43
N ALA A 264 2.80 20.72 15.75
CA ALA A 264 1.94 19.69 16.28
C ALA A 264 2.75 18.42 16.64
N LYS A 265 3.65 17.98 15.75
CA LYS A 265 4.53 16.83 15.98
C LYS A 265 5.47 17.04 17.17
N LYS A 266 6.05 18.25 17.31
CA LYS A 266 6.90 18.61 18.46
C LYS A 266 6.15 18.61 19.78
N LYS A 267 4.88 19.04 19.79
CA LYS A 267 4.06 19.14 21.01
C LYS A 267 3.49 17.82 21.50
N GLY A 268 3.13 16.92 20.60
CA GLY A 268 2.38 15.70 20.95
C GLY A 268 2.68 14.50 20.05
N GLY A 269 3.85 14.47 19.40
CA GLY A 269 4.30 13.34 18.60
C GLY A 269 3.45 13.09 17.34
N LEU A 270 3.52 11.87 16.85
CA LEU A 270 2.82 11.46 15.62
C LEU A 270 1.30 11.61 15.74
N GLU A 271 0.72 11.31 16.90
CA GLU A 271 -0.73 11.43 17.12
C GLU A 271 -1.23 12.87 16.91
N ALA A 272 -0.52 13.85 17.47
CA ALA A 272 -0.85 15.27 17.32
C ALA A 272 -0.68 15.73 15.86
N PHE A 273 0.37 15.26 15.19
CA PHE A 273 0.57 15.50 13.76
C PHE A 273 -0.62 14.99 12.92
N LEU A 274 -1.04 13.74 13.12
CA LEU A 274 -2.13 13.13 12.37
C LEU A 274 -3.46 13.85 12.64
N ARG A 275 -3.72 14.22 13.90
CA ARG A 275 -4.92 14.98 14.26
C ARG A 275 -4.94 16.36 13.59
N GLU A 276 -3.82 17.08 13.60
CA GLU A 276 -3.69 18.40 12.97
C GLU A 276 -3.82 18.32 11.44
N ARG A 277 -3.25 17.27 10.83
CA ARG A 277 -3.37 16.99 9.40
C ARG A 277 -4.81 16.77 8.98
N ASP A 278 -5.55 15.97 9.76
CA ASP A 278 -6.88 15.49 9.36
C ASP A 278 -8.03 16.42 9.80
N ALA A 279 -7.81 17.29 10.79
CA ALA A 279 -8.84 18.16 11.34
C ALA A 279 -9.62 19.00 10.28
N PRO A 280 -8.97 19.62 9.26
CA PRO A 280 -9.69 20.40 8.25
C PRO A 280 -10.63 19.57 7.36
N PHE A 281 -10.46 18.25 7.34
CA PHE A 281 -11.22 17.33 6.48
C PHE A 281 -12.37 16.65 7.22
N GLN A 282 -12.64 17.03 8.48
CA GLN A 282 -13.70 16.42 9.29
C GLN A 282 -14.96 17.29 9.34
N PRO A 283 -16.16 16.67 9.27
CA PRO A 283 -16.43 15.26 9.03
C PRO A 283 -16.24 14.89 7.54
N GLU A 284 -15.72 13.69 7.28
CA GLU A 284 -15.63 13.19 5.91
C GLU A 284 -17.03 12.84 5.39
N PRO A 285 -17.43 13.31 4.18
CA PRO A 285 -18.81 13.21 3.71
C PRO A 285 -19.30 11.78 3.43
N PHE A 286 -18.38 10.84 3.14
CA PHE A 286 -18.71 9.44 2.77
C PHE A 286 -17.76 8.40 3.36
N GLY A 287 -16.86 8.78 4.27
CA GLY A 287 -15.91 7.86 4.88
C GLY A 287 -16.45 7.23 6.17
N PRO A 288 -15.79 6.19 6.69
CA PRO A 288 -16.16 5.55 7.94
C PRO A 288 -16.18 6.53 9.13
N ARG A 289 -15.38 7.58 9.10
CA ARG A 289 -15.37 8.64 10.12
C ARG A 289 -16.59 9.56 10.06
N ALA A 290 -17.26 9.65 8.92
CA ALA A 290 -18.51 10.44 8.80
C ALA A 290 -19.66 9.81 9.57
N ARG A 291 -19.64 8.48 9.75
CA ARG A 291 -20.70 7.72 10.44
C ARG A 291 -20.59 7.77 11.96
N THR A 292 -19.51 8.30 12.51
CA THR A 292 -19.25 8.29 13.96
C THR A 292 -19.66 9.58 14.67
N LYS A 293 -20.33 10.51 13.98
CA LYS A 293 -20.91 11.69 14.64
C LYS A 293 -22.42 11.63 14.56
N PRO A 294 -23.12 11.74 15.71
CA PRO A 294 -24.54 11.96 15.76
C PRO A 294 -24.93 13.30 15.17
#